data_d19f769691e49e4fc4a807d3fb69f293
#
_entry.id   d19f769691e49e4fc4a807d3fb69f293
#
_cell.length_a   1.000
_cell.length_b   1.000
_cell.length_c   1.000
_cell.angle_alpha   90.00
_cell.angle_beta   90.00
_cell.angle_gamma   90.00
#
_symmetry.space_group_name_H-M   'P 1'
#
loop_
_entity.id
_entity.type
_entity.pdbx_description
1 polymer ?
#
loop_
_entity_poly.entity_id
_entity_poly.type
_entity_poly.pdbx_seq_one_letter_code
_entity_poly.pdbx_strand_id
1 'polypeptide(L)'
;GGRVEMLFYDVTSLYFESFREDDLRSPGFSKDGKTAETQIILGLLVCENGYPLSYSIFNGAQYESYTMIPAIDDLKQRFGLDDFIVVADSGFMIKRNMGLLRSGGYQFIVGGRIKKVANDVEKWIKSIPHEDGQYHEKELENGDRLIITYSSKRATKDAYNRNKGVERLRKAYASGKITKDKINKRGYSKFLKLDNDVNVSISEDKIKENEVWDGLKG
;
A
#
# COMPACT_ATOMS: atom_id res chain seq x y z
N GLY A 1 -15.63 1.61 31.19
CA GLY A 1 -15.43 1.05 29.86
C GLY A 1 -14.94 2.14 28.92
N GLY A 2 -13.80 1.92 28.28
CA GLY A 2 -13.29 2.84 27.26
C GLY A 2 -14.11 2.73 26.00
N ARG A 3 -14.27 3.84 25.26
CA ARG A 3 -14.84 3.87 23.92
C ARG A 3 -13.68 3.81 22.92
N VAL A 4 -13.80 2.97 21.89
CA VAL A 4 -12.86 2.92 20.76
C VAL A 4 -13.53 3.66 19.61
N GLU A 5 -12.98 4.77 19.17
CA GLU A 5 -13.51 5.54 18.05
C GLU A 5 -12.85 5.14 16.73
N MET A 6 -11.54 4.90 16.76
CA MET A 6 -10.78 4.44 15.58
C MET A 6 -9.98 3.19 15.90
N LEU A 7 -10.02 2.23 15.00
CA LEU A 7 -9.33 0.96 15.07
C LEU A 7 -8.32 0.86 13.94
N PHE A 8 -7.04 0.98 14.25
CA PHE A 8 -5.95 0.86 13.31
C PHE A 8 -5.56 -0.61 13.16
N TYR A 9 -5.47 -1.07 11.94
CA TYR A 9 -5.04 -2.43 11.62
C TYR A 9 -3.79 -2.42 10.75
N ASP A 10 -2.78 -3.18 11.15
CA ASP A 10 -1.59 -3.46 10.36
C ASP A 10 -1.08 -4.87 10.63
N VAL A 11 -0.21 -5.38 9.74
CA VAL A 11 0.40 -6.70 9.85
C VAL A 11 1.90 -6.66 9.72
N THR A 12 2.54 -7.62 10.37
CA THR A 12 3.96 -7.89 10.18
C THR A 12 4.20 -9.39 10.05
N SER A 13 5.23 -9.77 9.28
CA SER A 13 5.69 -11.17 9.20
C SER A 13 6.77 -11.40 10.24
N LEU A 14 6.63 -12.48 11.01
CA LEU A 14 7.64 -12.94 11.96
C LEU A 14 8.24 -14.24 11.43
N TYR A 15 9.55 -14.26 11.22
CA TYR A 15 10.30 -15.37 10.66
C TYR A 15 10.86 -16.27 11.77
N PHE A 16 10.95 -17.56 11.48
CA PHE A 16 11.57 -18.56 12.35
C PHE A 16 12.85 -19.08 11.72
N GLU A 17 13.88 -19.29 12.51
CA GLU A 17 15.09 -20.01 12.10
C GLU A 17 14.80 -21.53 12.05
N SER A 18 13.76 -21.92 11.36
CA SER A 18 13.28 -23.30 11.24
C SER A 18 12.61 -23.50 9.89
N PHE A 19 12.86 -24.65 9.28
CA PHE A 19 12.20 -25.07 8.04
C PHE A 19 11.01 -26.01 8.29
N ARG A 20 10.66 -26.25 9.57
CA ARG A 20 9.52 -27.11 9.90
C ARG A 20 8.23 -26.31 9.79
N GLU A 21 7.35 -26.82 8.94
CA GLU A 21 6.00 -26.30 8.77
C GLU A 21 5.04 -26.92 9.78
N ASP A 22 4.01 -26.18 10.15
CA ASP A 22 2.84 -26.62 10.91
C ASP A 22 1.61 -25.81 10.46
N ASP A 23 0.51 -25.88 11.19
CA ASP A 23 -0.74 -25.20 10.84
C ASP A 23 -0.61 -23.66 10.75
N LEU A 24 0.36 -23.08 11.43
CA LEU A 24 0.62 -21.63 11.45
C LEU A 24 1.90 -21.25 10.72
N ARG A 25 2.97 -22.03 10.90
CA ARG A 25 4.28 -21.75 10.31
C ARG A 25 4.38 -22.33 8.91
N SER A 26 4.43 -21.48 7.92
CA SER A 26 4.63 -21.87 6.52
C SER A 26 5.52 -20.86 5.81
N PRO A 27 6.28 -21.27 4.76
CA PRO A 27 6.94 -20.34 3.86
C PRO A 27 5.90 -19.42 3.21
N GLY A 28 6.24 -18.15 3.03
CA GLY A 28 5.32 -17.18 2.47
C GLY A 28 6.02 -16.07 1.72
N PHE A 29 5.25 -15.06 1.33
CA PHE A 29 5.82 -13.88 0.69
C PHE A 29 6.71 -13.12 1.68
N SER A 30 7.99 -12.97 1.34
CA SER A 30 8.97 -12.25 2.15
C SER A 30 9.39 -10.96 1.46
N LYS A 31 9.23 -9.83 2.14
CA LYS A 31 9.76 -8.53 1.70
C LYS A 31 11.30 -8.47 1.81
N ASP A 32 11.88 -9.31 2.68
CA ASP A 32 13.32 -9.37 2.97
C ASP A 32 14.05 -10.46 2.17
N GLY A 33 13.34 -11.14 1.26
CA GLY A 33 13.92 -12.21 0.42
C GLY A 33 14.10 -13.56 1.14
N LYS A 34 13.55 -13.72 2.33
CA LYS A 34 13.60 -14.94 3.14
C LYS A 34 12.50 -15.92 2.70
N THR A 35 12.65 -16.50 1.52
CA THR A 35 11.60 -17.34 0.90
C THR A 35 11.62 -18.79 1.34
N ALA A 36 12.70 -19.25 1.97
CA ALA A 36 12.85 -20.64 2.45
C ALA A 36 12.51 -20.79 3.94
N GLU A 37 12.51 -19.70 4.69
CA GLU A 37 12.22 -19.71 6.13
C GLU A 37 10.72 -19.73 6.37
N THR A 38 10.29 -20.47 7.40
CA THR A 38 8.88 -20.44 7.82
C THR A 38 8.60 -19.11 8.54
N GLN A 39 7.39 -18.61 8.37
CA GLN A 39 6.90 -17.38 8.97
C GLN A 39 5.48 -17.55 9.49
N ILE A 40 5.05 -16.61 10.31
CA ILE A 40 3.65 -16.36 10.63
C ILE A 40 3.32 -14.90 10.26
N ILE A 41 2.04 -14.60 10.08
CA ILE A 41 1.57 -13.22 9.95
C ILE A 41 0.91 -12.83 11.27
N LEU A 42 1.43 -11.77 11.89
CA LEU A 42 0.84 -11.16 13.08
C LEU A 42 0.06 -9.92 12.67
N GLY A 43 -1.27 -9.97 12.84
CA GLY A 43 -2.16 -8.82 12.72
C GLY A 43 -2.33 -8.14 14.07
N LEU A 44 -2.18 -6.83 14.11
CA LEU A 44 -2.32 -6.02 15.32
C LEU A 44 -3.44 -5.00 15.16
N LEU A 45 -4.30 -4.92 16.15
CA LEU A 45 -5.37 -3.93 16.27
C LEU A 45 -5.03 -2.95 17.39
N VAL A 46 -5.00 -1.66 17.06
CA VAL A 46 -4.54 -0.58 17.95
C VAL A 46 -5.59 0.53 17.96
N CYS A 47 -5.87 1.12 19.11
CA CYS A 47 -6.77 2.28 19.21
C CYS A 47 -6.06 3.59 18.84
N GLU A 48 -6.81 4.68 18.77
CA GLU A 48 -6.33 6.02 18.40
C GLU A 48 -5.21 6.55 19.31
N ASN A 49 -5.14 6.08 20.55
CA ASN A 49 -4.10 6.46 21.52
C ASN A 49 -2.83 5.58 21.42
N GLY A 50 -2.77 4.64 20.47
CA GLY A 50 -1.63 3.77 20.25
C GLY A 50 -1.58 2.54 21.16
N TYR A 51 -2.62 2.27 21.98
CA TYR A 51 -2.67 1.06 22.79
C TYR A 51 -3.12 -0.14 21.97
N PRO A 52 -2.41 -1.29 22.05
CA PRO A 52 -2.84 -2.52 21.42
C PRO A 52 -4.10 -3.06 22.11
N LEU A 53 -5.14 -3.33 21.32
CA LEU A 53 -6.42 -3.88 21.80
C LEU A 53 -6.47 -5.38 21.62
N SER A 54 -5.97 -5.87 20.49
CA SER A 54 -5.99 -7.27 20.14
C SER A 54 -4.91 -7.60 19.11
N TYR A 55 -4.59 -8.87 19.02
CA TYR A 55 -3.77 -9.42 17.94
C TYR A 55 -4.40 -10.70 17.40
N SER A 56 -4.06 -11.03 16.17
CA SER A 56 -4.42 -12.30 15.53
C SER A 56 -3.20 -12.88 14.84
N ILE A 57 -3.04 -14.20 14.92
CA ILE A 57 -1.95 -14.92 14.26
C ILE A 57 -2.55 -15.69 13.09
N PHE A 58 -1.94 -15.55 11.92
CA PHE A 58 -2.35 -16.21 10.70
C PHE A 58 -1.22 -17.06 10.12
N ASN A 59 -1.59 -18.05 9.32
CA ASN A 59 -0.63 -18.90 8.61
C ASN A 59 0.29 -18.04 7.74
N GLY A 60 1.58 -18.37 7.74
CA GLY A 60 2.63 -17.60 7.05
C GLY A 60 2.47 -17.52 5.53
N ALA A 61 1.78 -18.48 4.91
CA ALA A 61 1.47 -18.46 3.48
C ALA A 61 0.22 -17.63 3.13
N GLN A 62 -0.53 -17.17 4.13
CA GLN A 62 -1.74 -16.40 3.90
C GLN A 62 -1.43 -15.03 3.27
N TYR A 63 -2.27 -14.59 2.33
CA TYR A 63 -2.15 -13.27 1.76
C TYR A 63 -2.54 -12.20 2.79
N GLU A 64 -1.61 -11.29 3.11
CA GLU A 64 -1.75 -10.27 4.17
C GLU A 64 -3.08 -9.52 4.11
N SER A 65 -3.54 -9.14 2.91
CA SER A 65 -4.79 -8.39 2.78
C SER A 65 -6.05 -9.15 3.23
N TYR A 66 -5.99 -10.48 3.36
CA TYR A 66 -7.14 -11.29 3.80
C TYR A 66 -7.25 -11.42 5.32
N THR A 67 -6.29 -10.90 6.06
CA THR A 67 -6.24 -11.02 7.52
C THR A 67 -7.07 -9.96 8.25
N MET A 68 -7.33 -8.81 7.61
CA MET A 68 -7.98 -7.66 8.25
C MET A 68 -9.40 -7.97 8.74
N ILE A 69 -10.26 -8.46 7.86
CA ILE A 69 -11.67 -8.71 8.21
C ILE A 69 -11.79 -9.75 9.33
N PRO A 70 -11.15 -10.94 9.27
CA PRO A 70 -11.19 -11.89 10.37
C PRO A 70 -10.71 -11.32 11.72
N ALA A 71 -9.68 -10.48 11.72
CA ALA A 71 -9.19 -9.84 12.94
C ALA A 71 -10.20 -8.84 13.54
N ILE A 72 -10.87 -8.07 12.69
CA ILE A 72 -11.91 -7.10 13.11
C ILE A 72 -13.13 -7.85 13.65
N ASP A 73 -13.59 -8.88 12.96
CA ASP A 73 -14.76 -9.69 13.36
C ASP A 73 -14.50 -10.40 14.71
N ASP A 74 -13.31 -10.95 14.91
CA ASP A 74 -12.90 -11.56 16.18
C ASP A 74 -12.90 -10.53 17.32
N LEU A 75 -12.34 -9.34 17.11
CA LEU A 75 -12.37 -8.27 18.09
C LEU A 75 -13.81 -7.86 18.46
N LYS A 76 -14.64 -7.65 17.42
CA LYS A 76 -16.05 -7.31 17.59
C LYS A 76 -16.80 -8.32 18.44
N GLN A 77 -16.63 -9.61 18.13
CA GLN A 77 -17.27 -10.70 18.86
C GLN A 77 -16.80 -10.81 20.32
N ARG A 78 -15.49 -10.65 20.57
CA ARG A 78 -14.93 -10.80 21.91
C ARG A 78 -15.28 -9.65 22.85
N PHE A 79 -15.38 -8.44 22.34
CA PHE A 79 -15.53 -7.25 23.18
C PHE A 79 -16.87 -6.53 23.00
N GLY A 80 -17.76 -7.02 22.11
CA GLY A 80 -19.06 -6.39 21.88
C GLY A 80 -18.96 -4.97 21.34
N LEU A 81 -17.95 -4.69 20.48
CA LEU A 81 -17.71 -3.38 19.90
C LEU A 81 -18.51 -3.24 18.61
N ASP A 82 -19.44 -2.30 18.57
CA ASP A 82 -20.33 -2.12 17.42
C ASP A 82 -20.06 -0.86 16.60
N ASP A 83 -19.41 0.14 17.18
CA ASP A 83 -19.33 1.48 16.59
C ASP A 83 -17.89 2.00 16.61
N PHE A 84 -17.14 1.75 15.53
CA PHE A 84 -15.77 2.22 15.35
C PHE A 84 -15.43 2.39 13.85
N ILE A 85 -14.45 3.24 13.57
CA ILE A 85 -13.91 3.47 12.23
C ILE A 85 -12.68 2.58 12.03
N VAL A 86 -12.69 1.72 11.01
CA VAL A 86 -11.53 0.90 10.63
C VAL A 86 -10.53 1.75 9.85
N VAL A 87 -9.29 1.78 10.29
CA VAL A 87 -8.20 2.50 9.62
C VAL A 87 -7.12 1.49 9.18
N ALA A 88 -6.79 1.47 7.90
CA ALA A 88 -5.77 0.56 7.36
C ALA A 88 -4.98 1.20 6.21
N ASP A 89 -3.83 0.62 5.89
CA ASP A 89 -3.00 1.10 4.78
C ASP A 89 -3.57 0.68 3.40
N SER A 90 -2.94 1.18 2.33
CA SER A 90 -3.35 0.87 0.95
C SER A 90 -3.13 -0.60 0.53
N GLY A 91 -2.38 -1.37 1.30
CA GLY A 91 -2.22 -2.82 1.11
C GLY A 91 -3.53 -3.57 1.28
N PHE A 92 -4.37 -3.09 2.20
CA PHE A 92 -5.68 -3.67 2.49
C PHE A 92 -6.80 -3.19 1.56
N MET A 93 -6.56 -2.19 0.70
CA MET A 93 -7.51 -1.67 -0.28
C MET A 93 -7.66 -2.65 -1.46
N ILE A 94 -8.28 -3.80 -1.23
CA ILE A 94 -8.66 -4.76 -2.26
C ILE A 94 -10.18 -4.84 -2.39
N LYS A 95 -10.67 -5.18 -3.59
CA LYS A 95 -12.12 -5.23 -3.89
C LYS A 95 -12.91 -6.04 -2.86
N ARG A 96 -12.38 -7.20 -2.45
CA ARG A 96 -13.00 -8.06 -1.46
C ARG A 96 -13.17 -7.35 -0.11
N ASN A 97 -12.12 -6.74 0.42
CA ASN A 97 -12.17 -6.06 1.72
C ASN A 97 -13.13 -4.87 1.69
N MET A 98 -13.06 -4.05 0.64
CA MET A 98 -13.97 -2.92 0.49
C MET A 98 -15.43 -3.37 0.42
N GLY A 99 -15.70 -4.47 -0.27
CA GLY A 99 -17.04 -5.08 -0.29
C GLY A 99 -17.52 -5.55 1.08
N LEU A 100 -16.65 -6.24 1.82
CA LEU A 100 -16.97 -6.75 3.17
C LEU A 100 -17.14 -5.63 4.20
N LEU A 101 -16.31 -4.59 4.16
CA LEU A 101 -16.48 -3.43 5.05
C LEU A 101 -17.83 -2.75 4.80
N ARG A 102 -18.22 -2.51 3.54
CA ARG A 102 -19.51 -1.90 3.20
C ARG A 102 -20.70 -2.79 3.57
N SER A 103 -20.66 -4.08 3.22
CA SER A 103 -21.75 -5.00 3.54
C SER A 103 -21.89 -5.26 5.05
N GLY A 104 -20.81 -5.16 5.81
CA GLY A 104 -20.80 -5.25 7.26
C GLY A 104 -21.19 -3.94 7.96
N GLY A 105 -21.48 -2.86 7.21
CA GLY A 105 -21.84 -1.55 7.77
C GLY A 105 -20.69 -0.82 8.47
N TYR A 106 -19.42 -1.23 8.24
CA TYR A 106 -18.27 -0.58 8.85
C TYR A 106 -17.99 0.78 8.21
N GLN A 107 -17.73 1.77 9.04
CA GLN A 107 -17.04 2.98 8.61
C GLN A 107 -15.55 2.70 8.46
N PHE A 108 -14.90 3.24 7.43
CA PHE A 108 -13.48 2.95 7.20
C PHE A 108 -12.72 4.10 6.55
N ILE A 109 -11.43 4.18 6.87
CA ILE A 109 -10.44 5.03 6.21
C ILE A 109 -9.29 4.12 5.74
N VAL A 110 -9.10 4.03 4.43
CA VAL A 110 -8.07 3.16 3.83
C VAL A 110 -7.19 3.95 2.89
N GLY A 111 -5.89 3.73 2.97
CA GLY A 111 -4.94 4.41 2.09
C GLY A 111 -5.28 4.25 0.61
N GLY A 112 -5.46 5.37 -0.12
CA GLY A 112 -5.88 5.40 -1.51
C GLY A 112 -4.74 5.07 -2.48
N ARG A 113 -5.03 4.26 -3.52
CA ARG A 113 -4.10 3.98 -4.63
C ARG A 113 -4.27 5.01 -5.74
N ILE A 114 -3.95 6.27 -5.45
CA ILE A 114 -4.24 7.44 -6.28
C ILE A 114 -3.65 7.40 -7.71
N LYS A 115 -2.64 6.57 -7.97
CA LYS A 115 -2.06 6.38 -9.32
C LYS A 115 -2.79 5.33 -10.17
N LYS A 116 -3.92 4.80 -9.68
CA LYS A 116 -4.74 3.78 -10.35
C LYS A 116 -6.21 4.09 -10.21
N VAL A 117 -6.59 5.29 -10.56
CA VAL A 117 -7.97 5.82 -10.53
C VAL A 117 -8.47 6.08 -11.95
N ALA A 118 -9.75 6.37 -12.11
CA ALA A 118 -10.33 6.78 -13.40
C ALA A 118 -9.71 8.10 -13.90
N ASN A 119 -9.73 8.31 -15.21
CA ASN A 119 -9.03 9.44 -15.85
C ASN A 119 -9.51 10.82 -15.37
N ASP A 120 -10.81 10.96 -15.10
CA ASP A 120 -11.38 12.21 -14.55
C ASP A 120 -10.89 12.48 -13.13
N VAL A 121 -10.82 11.43 -12.29
CA VAL A 121 -10.28 11.51 -10.93
C VAL A 121 -8.77 11.81 -10.97
N GLU A 122 -8.03 11.19 -11.89
CA GLU A 122 -6.60 11.48 -12.08
C GLU A 122 -6.36 12.94 -12.46
N LYS A 123 -7.13 13.47 -13.41
CA LYS A 123 -7.05 14.89 -13.81
C LYS A 123 -7.34 15.81 -12.63
N TRP A 124 -8.37 15.51 -11.86
CA TRP A 124 -8.71 16.27 -10.66
C TRP A 124 -7.58 16.23 -9.63
N ILE A 125 -7.00 15.06 -9.32
CA ILE A 125 -5.87 14.95 -8.38
C ILE A 125 -4.68 15.82 -8.85
N LYS A 126 -4.37 15.79 -10.14
CA LYS A 126 -3.27 16.57 -10.72
C LYS A 126 -3.53 18.08 -10.75
N SER A 127 -4.77 18.52 -10.62
CA SER A 127 -5.14 19.95 -10.55
C SER A 127 -5.13 20.52 -9.13
N ILE A 128 -4.95 19.70 -8.10
CA ILE A 128 -4.97 20.11 -6.70
C ILE A 128 -3.75 21.00 -6.39
N PRO A 129 -3.92 22.15 -5.72
CA PRO A 129 -2.81 22.95 -5.21
C PRO A 129 -1.91 22.14 -4.28
N HIS A 130 -0.59 22.35 -4.40
CA HIS A 130 0.41 21.67 -3.57
C HIS A 130 0.70 22.49 -2.31
N GLU A 131 -0.21 22.47 -1.35
CA GLU A 131 -0.13 23.23 -0.10
C GLU A 131 -0.09 22.30 1.11
N ASP A 132 0.93 22.44 1.96
CA ASP A 132 1.05 21.66 3.19
C ASP A 132 -0.11 21.95 4.15
N GLY A 133 -0.65 20.88 4.76
CA GLY A 133 -1.71 20.98 5.74
C GLY A 133 -3.11 21.15 5.16
N GLN A 134 -3.26 21.28 3.86
CA GLN A 134 -4.54 21.29 3.17
C GLN A 134 -4.95 19.88 2.74
N TYR A 135 -6.26 19.65 2.70
CA TYR A 135 -6.82 18.45 2.09
C TYR A 135 -7.91 18.85 1.07
N HIS A 136 -8.08 18.00 0.09
CA HIS A 136 -9.10 18.14 -0.94
C HIS A 136 -9.88 16.85 -1.02
N GLU A 137 -11.19 16.94 -1.20
CA GLU A 137 -12.05 15.77 -1.26
C GLU A 137 -12.88 15.73 -2.54
N LYS A 138 -13.17 14.52 -3.00
CA LYS A 138 -14.03 14.23 -4.13
C LYS A 138 -14.86 12.99 -3.82
N GLU A 139 -16.15 13.08 -4.02
CA GLU A 139 -17.04 11.92 -4.01
C GLU A 139 -16.84 11.09 -5.28
N LEU A 140 -16.69 9.77 -5.10
CA LEU A 140 -16.54 8.81 -6.18
C LEU A 140 -17.90 8.20 -6.54
N GLU A 141 -18.03 7.66 -7.76
CA GLU A 141 -19.27 7.04 -8.26
C GLU A 141 -19.84 5.93 -7.36
N ASN A 142 -18.98 5.29 -6.58
CA ASN A 142 -19.37 4.23 -5.63
C ASN A 142 -19.76 4.75 -4.23
N GLY A 143 -19.88 6.07 -4.05
CA GLY A 143 -20.21 6.72 -2.79
C GLY A 143 -19.05 6.86 -1.80
N ASP A 144 -17.84 6.41 -2.13
CA ASP A 144 -16.67 6.66 -1.30
C ASP A 144 -16.20 8.13 -1.45
N ARG A 145 -15.65 8.70 -0.38
CA ARG A 145 -14.95 9.98 -0.44
C ARG A 145 -13.45 9.73 -0.63
N LEU A 146 -12.89 10.27 -1.69
CA LEU A 146 -11.45 10.32 -1.89
C LEU A 146 -10.91 11.62 -1.29
N ILE A 147 -10.03 11.48 -0.30
CA ILE A 147 -9.35 12.60 0.32
C ILE A 147 -7.91 12.62 -0.17
N ILE A 148 -7.45 13.75 -0.68
CA ILE A 148 -6.08 13.95 -1.15
C ILE A 148 -5.41 15.00 -0.29
N THR A 149 -4.20 14.69 0.16
CA THR A 149 -3.32 15.60 0.89
C THR A 149 -2.01 15.77 0.14
N TYR A 150 -1.34 16.90 0.36
CA TYR A 150 0.01 17.16 -0.10
C TYR A 150 0.95 17.36 1.08
N SER A 151 2.22 16.96 0.91
CA SER A 151 3.29 17.26 1.86
C SER A 151 4.60 17.54 1.13
N SER A 152 5.14 18.73 1.32
CA SER A 152 6.44 19.16 0.77
C SER A 152 7.60 18.28 1.24
N LYS A 153 7.58 17.87 2.52
CA LYS A 153 8.56 16.91 3.06
C LYS A 153 8.51 15.57 2.35
N ARG A 154 7.30 15.09 2.04
CA ARG A 154 7.12 13.86 1.26
C ARG A 154 7.55 14.05 -0.19
N ALA A 155 7.22 15.17 -0.82
CA ALA A 155 7.62 15.50 -2.18
C ALA A 155 9.15 15.46 -2.33
N THR A 156 9.88 16.06 -1.40
CA THR A 156 11.35 16.00 -1.35
C THR A 156 11.86 14.56 -1.25
N LYS A 157 11.26 13.73 -0.40
CA LYS A 157 11.62 12.31 -0.26
C LYS A 157 11.31 11.51 -1.53
N ASP A 158 10.15 11.74 -2.15
CA ASP A 158 9.72 11.06 -3.37
C ASP A 158 10.67 11.43 -4.53
N ALA A 159 11.01 12.71 -4.71
CA ALA A 159 11.98 13.20 -5.69
C ALA A 159 13.38 12.60 -5.45
N TYR A 160 13.88 12.60 -4.21
CA TYR A 160 15.16 11.99 -3.87
C TYR A 160 15.20 10.50 -4.23
N ASN A 161 14.18 9.74 -3.84
CA ASN A 161 14.12 8.30 -4.12
C ASN A 161 14.04 8.03 -5.62
N ARG A 162 13.24 8.81 -6.37
CA ARG A 162 13.14 8.71 -7.83
C ARG A 162 14.49 8.98 -8.48
N ASN A 163 15.15 10.09 -8.15
CA ASN A 163 16.44 10.46 -8.73
C ASN A 163 17.51 9.41 -8.47
N LYS A 164 17.60 8.91 -7.24
CA LYS A 164 18.52 7.81 -6.87
C LYS A 164 18.23 6.52 -7.66
N GLY A 165 16.95 6.20 -7.88
CA GLY A 165 16.55 5.05 -8.67
C GLY A 165 16.83 5.21 -10.16
N VAL A 166 16.57 6.39 -10.71
CA VAL A 166 16.87 6.74 -12.11
C VAL A 166 18.40 6.71 -12.36
N GLU A 167 19.20 7.22 -11.42
CA GLU A 167 20.65 7.16 -11.52
C GLU A 167 21.17 5.72 -11.58
N ARG A 168 20.66 4.83 -10.71
CA ARG A 168 20.97 3.40 -10.78
C ARG A 168 20.57 2.78 -12.11
N LEU A 169 19.40 3.17 -12.64
CA LEU A 169 18.91 2.71 -13.94
C LEU A 169 19.82 3.18 -15.08
N ARG A 170 20.25 4.46 -15.05
CA ARG A 170 21.21 5.01 -16.04
C ARG A 170 22.56 4.28 -16.00
N LYS A 171 23.10 4.00 -14.81
CA LYS A 171 24.34 3.20 -14.65
C LYS A 171 24.18 1.78 -15.22
N ALA A 172 23.05 1.13 -14.95
CA ALA A 172 22.78 -0.20 -15.49
C ALA A 172 22.60 -0.19 -17.01
N TYR A 173 22.00 0.86 -17.56
CA TYR A 173 21.86 1.08 -19.01
C TYR A 173 23.24 1.25 -19.67
N ALA A 174 24.06 2.15 -19.16
CA ALA A 174 25.42 2.40 -19.67
C ALA A 174 26.33 1.17 -19.61
N SER A 175 26.11 0.26 -18.67
CA SER A 175 26.86 -1.01 -18.56
C SER A 175 26.29 -2.15 -19.42
N GLY A 176 25.28 -1.91 -20.27
CA GLY A 176 24.64 -2.92 -21.13
C GLY A 176 23.83 -3.99 -20.38
N LYS A 177 23.55 -3.79 -19.08
CA LYS A 177 22.84 -4.77 -18.26
C LYS A 177 21.31 -4.73 -18.40
N ILE A 178 20.78 -3.81 -19.21
CA ILE A 178 19.34 -3.67 -19.41
C ILE A 178 18.93 -4.32 -20.73
N THR A 179 18.10 -5.33 -20.61
CA THR A 179 17.54 -6.12 -21.70
C THR A 179 16.02 -5.93 -21.76
N LYS A 180 15.38 -6.33 -22.88
CA LYS A 180 13.93 -6.17 -23.11
C LYS A 180 13.07 -6.81 -22.00
N ASP A 181 13.48 -7.93 -21.44
CA ASP A 181 12.81 -8.65 -20.37
C ASP A 181 12.70 -7.84 -19.07
N LYS A 182 13.58 -6.84 -18.89
CA LYS A 182 13.54 -5.93 -17.72
C LYS A 182 12.51 -4.82 -17.82
N ILE A 183 11.90 -4.63 -18.99
CA ILE A 183 10.83 -3.64 -19.16
C ILE A 183 9.57 -4.17 -18.49
N ASN A 184 9.19 -3.53 -17.41
CA ASN A 184 7.96 -3.84 -16.67
C ASN A 184 7.42 -2.59 -15.96
N LYS A 185 6.22 -2.71 -15.38
CA LYS A 185 5.57 -1.59 -14.64
C LYS A 185 5.99 -1.49 -13.17
N ARG A 186 7.00 -2.26 -12.72
CA ARG A 186 7.41 -2.33 -11.31
C ARG A 186 8.68 -1.52 -11.05
N GLY A 187 8.79 -0.98 -9.86
CA GLY A 187 9.99 -0.24 -9.43
C GLY A 187 10.39 0.86 -10.41
N TYR A 188 11.68 0.98 -10.69
CA TYR A 188 12.23 1.97 -11.63
C TYR A 188 12.24 1.47 -13.07
N SER A 189 12.06 0.17 -13.32
CA SER A 189 11.92 -0.39 -14.67
C SER A 189 10.71 0.18 -15.43
N LYS A 190 9.74 0.76 -14.73
CA LYS A 190 8.62 1.51 -15.32
C LYS A 190 9.04 2.70 -16.19
N PHE A 191 10.25 3.23 -15.99
CA PHE A 191 10.81 4.33 -16.79
C PHE A 191 11.51 3.87 -18.06
N LEU A 192 11.62 2.56 -18.29
CA LEU A 192 12.13 2.02 -19.55
C LEU A 192 11.06 2.09 -20.63
N LYS A 193 11.50 2.29 -21.89
CA LYS A 193 10.70 2.17 -23.09
C LYS A 193 11.46 1.41 -24.18
N LEU A 194 10.74 0.89 -25.16
CA LEU A 194 11.32 0.35 -26.39
C LEU A 194 11.31 1.44 -27.46
N ASP A 195 12.45 1.67 -28.07
CA ASP A 195 12.57 2.51 -29.25
C ASP A 195 12.62 1.60 -30.49
N ASN A 196 11.71 1.80 -31.43
CA ASN A 196 11.59 1.04 -32.69
C ASN A 196 11.58 -0.50 -32.51
N ASP A 197 10.94 -0.99 -31.43
CA ASP A 197 10.81 -2.41 -31.06
C ASP A 197 12.14 -3.17 -30.83
N VAL A 198 13.27 -2.51 -30.88
CA VAL A 198 14.60 -3.13 -30.77
C VAL A 198 15.39 -2.65 -29.58
N ASN A 199 15.51 -1.34 -29.40
CA ASN A 199 16.39 -0.77 -28.39
C ASN A 199 15.62 -0.36 -27.12
N VAL A 200 16.20 -0.68 -25.96
CA VAL A 200 15.67 -0.21 -24.68
C VAL A 200 16.28 1.14 -24.37
N SER A 201 15.47 2.10 -23.99
CA SER A 201 15.92 3.41 -23.54
C SER A 201 15.21 3.87 -22.27
N ILE A 202 15.72 4.93 -21.64
CA ILE A 202 15.09 5.56 -20.49
C ILE A 202 14.20 6.69 -20.98
N SER A 203 12.93 6.67 -20.60
CA SER A 203 11.94 7.67 -20.98
C SER A 203 11.91 8.83 -19.99
N GLU A 204 12.43 9.97 -20.38
CA GLU A 204 12.35 11.20 -19.58
C GLU A 204 10.90 11.65 -19.41
N ASP A 205 10.01 11.41 -20.37
CA ASP A 205 8.58 11.74 -20.27
C ASP A 205 7.92 10.98 -19.14
N LYS A 206 8.17 9.66 -19.02
CA LYS A 206 7.65 8.84 -17.91
C LYS A 206 8.19 9.29 -16.55
N ILE A 207 9.42 9.83 -16.51
CA ILE A 207 9.99 10.39 -15.29
C ILE A 207 9.22 11.66 -14.91
N LYS A 208 9.03 12.61 -15.85
CA LYS A 208 8.26 13.83 -15.64
C LYS A 208 6.80 13.54 -15.25
N GLU A 209 6.13 12.61 -15.92
CA GLU A 209 4.79 12.17 -15.54
C GLU A 209 4.73 11.62 -14.11
N ASN A 210 5.81 10.99 -13.63
CA ASN A 210 5.87 10.50 -12.27
C ASN A 210 6.10 11.61 -11.23
N GLU A 211 6.75 12.72 -11.61
CA GLU A 211 7.03 13.88 -10.75
C GLU A 211 5.76 14.57 -10.26
N VAL A 212 4.73 14.61 -11.09
CA VAL A 212 3.44 15.24 -10.77
C VAL A 212 2.78 14.62 -9.51
N TRP A 213 3.18 13.43 -9.14
CA TRP A 213 2.64 12.70 -7.98
C TRP A 213 3.44 12.92 -6.69
N ASP A 214 4.53 13.68 -6.74
CA ASP A 214 5.38 13.86 -5.56
C ASP A 214 4.63 14.62 -4.47
N GLY A 215 4.71 14.07 -3.26
CA GLY A 215 4.05 14.65 -2.10
C GLY A 215 2.56 14.35 -1.97
N LEU A 216 1.88 13.89 -3.01
CA LEU A 216 0.45 13.56 -2.97
C LEU A 216 0.19 12.21 -2.31
N LYS A 217 -0.86 12.18 -1.48
CA LYS A 217 -1.36 10.97 -0.81
C LYS A 217 -2.88 11.00 -0.73
N GLY A 218 -3.49 9.86 -0.89
CA GLY A 218 -4.92 9.66 -0.70
C GLY A 218 -5.20 8.56 0.30
#